data_d16b1ca01a6fa5fb542259aea49f8709
#
_entry.id   d16b1ca01a6fa5fb542259aea49f8709
#
_cell.length_a   1.000
_cell.length_b   1.000
_cell.length_c   1.000
_cell.angle_alpha   90.00
_cell.angle_beta   90.00
_cell.angle_gamma   90.00
#
_symmetry.space_group_name_H-M   'P 1'
#
loop_
_entity.id
_entity.type
_entity.pdbx_description
1 polymer ?
#
loop_
_entity_poly.entity_id
_entity_poly.type
_entity_poly.pdbx_seq_one_letter_code
_entity_poly.pdbx_strand_id
1 'polypeptide(L)'
;ISDQAQYRDMYQIRSNGFNIVRLGHYPQATAALDACDELRLLAIEPIPGWQFFNKNPLFISLTHRDVRDMIRRDRNHPSIVMWETTLNESWPPAEWKDGVVKIAHEELPGDQCFTSGDSYGYKGFDVCYNDWEEGFKRPNNSGKPGFIREYYDYEFGGHYSTTRIRRGDGEKAQLQNAWNAQWSHNRYRIYYPKTMGDAVWSMYDYNRGCCD
;
A
#
# COMPACT_ATOMS: atom_id res chain seq x y z
N ILE A 1 -10.63 -12.12 12.44
CA ILE A 1 -10.26 -13.11 11.39
C ILE A 1 -9.35 -14.14 12.04
N SER A 2 -9.55 -15.45 11.76
CA SER A 2 -8.68 -16.50 12.30
C SER A 2 -7.33 -16.53 11.60
N ASP A 3 -6.31 -17.08 12.28
CA ASP A 3 -4.96 -17.22 11.70
C ASP A 3 -4.98 -18.06 10.41
N GLN A 4 -5.77 -19.12 10.39
CA GLN A 4 -5.98 -19.95 9.20
C GLN A 4 -6.57 -19.16 8.02
N ALA A 5 -7.49 -18.23 8.28
CA ALA A 5 -8.05 -17.38 7.22
C ALA A 5 -6.98 -16.41 6.69
N GLN A 6 -6.15 -15.86 7.55
CA GLN A 6 -5.04 -15.00 7.13
C GLN A 6 -4.00 -15.77 6.30
N TYR A 7 -3.63 -16.97 6.73
CA TYR A 7 -2.75 -17.83 5.94
C TYR A 7 -3.34 -18.14 4.55
N ARG A 8 -4.62 -18.52 4.51
CA ARG A 8 -5.33 -18.76 3.23
C ARG A 8 -5.27 -17.56 2.31
N ASP A 9 -5.46 -16.35 2.85
CA ASP A 9 -5.46 -15.13 2.05
C ASP A 9 -4.07 -14.85 1.46
N MET A 10 -3.01 -14.99 2.24
CA MET A 10 -1.63 -14.86 1.75
C MET A 10 -1.29 -15.98 0.75
N TYR A 11 -1.75 -17.20 0.99
CA TYR A 11 -1.59 -18.31 0.05
C TYR A 11 -2.29 -18.02 -1.30
N GLN A 12 -3.49 -17.45 -1.28
CA GLN A 12 -4.19 -17.06 -2.51
C GLN A 12 -3.44 -15.98 -3.28
N ILE A 13 -2.92 -14.95 -2.61
CA ILE A 13 -2.09 -13.92 -3.24
C ILE A 13 -0.89 -14.59 -3.92
N ARG A 14 -0.17 -15.42 -3.20
CA ARG A 14 1.03 -16.08 -3.71
C ARG A 14 0.75 -17.04 -4.86
N SER A 15 -0.30 -17.85 -4.77
CA SER A 15 -0.69 -18.83 -5.79
C SER A 15 -1.19 -18.20 -7.07
N ASN A 16 -1.71 -16.97 -7.01
CA ASN A 16 -2.10 -16.20 -8.19
C ASN A 16 -0.93 -15.44 -8.85
N GLY A 17 0.31 -15.70 -8.42
CA GLY A 17 1.51 -15.18 -9.07
C GLY A 17 2.03 -13.86 -8.52
N PHE A 18 1.38 -13.28 -7.52
CA PHE A 18 1.90 -12.10 -6.84
C PHE A 18 3.07 -12.47 -5.94
N ASN A 19 4.03 -11.57 -5.83
CA ASN A 19 5.23 -11.77 -5.01
C ASN A 19 5.39 -10.74 -3.90
N ILE A 20 4.51 -9.75 -3.85
CA ILE A 20 4.47 -8.72 -2.82
C ILE A 20 3.02 -8.38 -2.46
N VAL A 21 2.78 -8.09 -1.20
CA VAL A 21 1.51 -7.59 -0.69
C VAL A 21 1.74 -6.30 0.10
N ARG A 22 0.91 -5.30 -0.15
CA ARG A 22 0.80 -4.14 0.71
C ARG A 22 -0.38 -4.32 1.65
N LEU A 23 -0.12 -4.30 2.95
CA LEU A 23 -1.10 -4.59 3.99
C LEU A 23 -1.93 -3.33 4.35
N GLY A 24 -2.51 -2.72 3.32
CA GLY A 24 -3.23 -1.45 3.47
C GLY A 24 -4.57 -1.59 4.20
N HIS A 25 -4.90 -0.72 5.16
CA HIS A 25 -4.08 0.40 5.63
C HIS A 25 -3.83 0.27 7.13
N TYR A 26 -3.57 -0.92 7.58
CA TYR A 26 -3.41 -1.27 9.00
C TYR A 26 -2.44 -2.43 9.15
N PRO A 27 -1.63 -2.46 10.21
CA PRO A 27 -0.85 -3.64 10.55
C PRO A 27 -1.77 -4.83 10.70
N GLN A 28 -1.46 -5.92 10.00
CA GLN A 28 -2.23 -7.16 10.12
C GLN A 28 -1.82 -7.93 11.39
N ALA A 29 -2.53 -9.01 11.70
CA ALA A 29 -2.09 -9.91 12.74
C ALA A 29 -0.77 -10.59 12.35
N THR A 30 0.06 -10.95 13.33
CA THR A 30 1.35 -11.62 13.09
C THR A 30 1.21 -12.89 12.25
N ALA A 31 0.09 -13.61 12.38
CA ALA A 31 -0.22 -14.76 11.53
C ALA A 31 -0.21 -14.48 10.02
N ALA A 32 -0.54 -13.26 9.60
CA ALA A 32 -0.42 -12.87 8.19
C ALA A 32 1.05 -12.70 7.77
N LEU A 33 1.87 -12.14 8.65
CA LEU A 33 3.31 -11.99 8.42
C LEU A 33 4.04 -13.34 8.50
N ASP A 34 3.67 -14.21 9.44
CA ASP A 34 4.17 -15.58 9.50
C ASP A 34 3.87 -16.32 8.19
N ALA A 35 2.66 -16.15 7.66
CA ALA A 35 2.30 -16.73 6.36
C ALA A 35 3.11 -16.11 5.20
N CYS A 36 3.38 -14.81 5.22
CA CYS A 36 4.26 -14.16 4.24
C CYS A 36 5.68 -14.74 4.27
N ASP A 37 6.24 -14.92 5.47
CA ASP A 37 7.57 -15.51 5.67
C ASP A 37 7.63 -16.94 5.12
N GLU A 38 6.66 -17.78 5.47
CA GLU A 38 6.57 -19.17 5.02
C GLU A 38 6.38 -19.30 3.52
N LEU A 39 5.50 -18.50 2.95
CA LEU A 39 5.12 -18.52 1.52
C LEU A 39 6.10 -17.75 0.63
N ARG A 40 7.11 -17.10 1.20
CA ARG A 40 8.04 -16.21 0.48
C ARG A 40 7.29 -15.10 -0.28
N LEU A 41 6.33 -14.51 0.38
CA LEU A 41 5.57 -13.36 -0.11
C LEU A 41 6.13 -12.10 0.58
N LEU A 42 6.67 -11.17 -0.18
CA LEU A 42 7.17 -9.92 0.36
C LEU A 42 6.02 -9.06 0.91
N ALA A 43 6.28 -8.30 1.95
CA ALA A 43 5.28 -7.47 2.60
C ALA A 43 5.72 -6.00 2.70
N ILE A 44 4.73 -5.10 2.56
CA ILE A 44 4.83 -3.69 2.91
C ILE A 44 3.92 -3.48 4.11
N GLU A 45 4.50 -3.07 5.24
CA GLU A 45 3.80 -2.95 6.51
C GLU A 45 3.47 -1.49 6.81
N PRO A 46 2.16 -1.10 6.87
CA PRO A 46 1.73 0.26 7.17
C PRO A 46 1.39 0.46 8.65
N ILE A 47 1.56 1.69 9.17
CA ILE A 47 0.95 2.08 10.43
C ILE A 47 -0.57 2.18 10.29
N PRO A 48 -1.34 2.07 11.40
CA PRO A 48 -2.79 2.17 11.34
C PRO A 48 -3.25 3.60 11.06
N GLY A 49 -4.03 3.79 10.01
CA GLY A 49 -4.70 5.06 9.73
C GLY A 49 -4.90 5.37 8.25
N TRP A 50 -6.00 6.06 7.98
CA TRP A 50 -6.44 6.37 6.65
C TRP A 50 -7.22 7.69 6.58
N GLN A 51 -6.85 8.55 5.64
CA GLN A 51 -7.52 9.82 5.30
C GLN A 51 -7.83 10.75 6.49
N PHE A 52 -7.03 10.67 7.54
CA PHE A 52 -7.21 11.50 8.71
C PHE A 52 -5.87 11.93 9.33
N PHE A 53 -5.73 13.21 9.62
CA PHE A 53 -4.63 13.77 10.39
C PHE A 53 -5.14 14.86 11.34
N ASN A 54 -4.64 14.87 12.58
CA ASN A 54 -4.97 15.87 13.56
C ASN A 54 -3.70 16.47 14.19
N LYS A 55 -3.70 17.80 14.37
CA LYS A 55 -2.57 18.52 14.99
C LYS A 55 -2.58 18.46 16.52
N ASN A 56 -3.55 17.78 17.13
CA ASN A 56 -3.57 17.60 18.58
C ASN A 56 -2.29 16.88 19.04
N PRO A 57 -1.57 17.39 20.07
CA PRO A 57 -0.35 16.77 20.57
C PRO A 57 -0.52 15.31 21.00
N LEU A 58 -1.69 14.95 21.53
CA LEU A 58 -1.99 13.57 21.88
C LEU A 58 -2.06 12.68 20.64
N PHE A 59 -2.74 13.13 19.58
CA PHE A 59 -2.78 12.39 18.31
C PHE A 59 -1.36 12.17 17.72
N ILE A 60 -0.55 13.24 17.72
CA ILE A 60 0.84 13.17 17.25
C ILE A 60 1.64 12.17 18.08
N SER A 61 1.55 12.23 19.42
CA SER A 61 2.28 11.31 20.28
C SER A 61 1.83 9.85 20.11
N LEU A 62 0.53 9.61 19.94
CA LEU A 62 -0.02 8.27 19.70
C LEU A 62 0.42 7.70 18.35
N THR A 63 0.36 8.47 17.28
CA THR A 63 0.80 8.00 15.94
C THR A 63 2.31 7.78 15.90
N HIS A 64 3.12 8.57 16.59
CA HIS A 64 4.55 8.30 16.74
C HIS A 64 4.82 7.02 17.56
N ARG A 65 4.01 6.75 18.59
CA ARG A 65 4.07 5.48 19.31
C ARG A 65 3.69 4.30 18.41
N ASP A 66 2.66 4.45 17.58
CA ASP A 66 2.21 3.40 16.67
C ASP A 66 3.32 2.99 15.68
N VAL A 67 4.13 3.93 15.20
CA VAL A 67 5.32 3.61 14.40
C VAL A 67 6.31 2.74 15.18
N ARG A 68 6.61 3.11 16.45
CA ARG A 68 7.50 2.31 17.30
C ARG A 68 6.97 0.92 17.54
N ASP A 69 5.71 0.83 17.94
CA ASP A 69 5.07 -0.42 18.33
C ASP A 69 4.98 -1.39 17.14
N MET A 70 4.64 -0.88 15.94
CA MET A 70 4.65 -1.66 14.71
C MET A 70 6.03 -2.24 14.43
N ILE A 71 7.06 -1.39 14.38
CA ILE A 71 8.43 -1.84 14.08
C ILE A 71 8.93 -2.84 15.14
N ARG A 72 8.70 -2.57 16.42
CA ARG A 72 9.12 -3.48 17.51
C ARG A 72 8.44 -4.83 17.45
N ARG A 73 7.16 -4.84 17.09
CA ARG A 73 6.38 -6.07 16.95
C ARG A 73 6.89 -6.92 15.78
N ASP A 74 7.14 -6.28 14.63
CA ASP A 74 7.21 -6.99 13.35
C ASP A 74 8.63 -7.05 12.73
N ARG A 75 9.62 -6.33 13.28
CA ARG A 75 10.97 -6.23 12.69
C ARG A 75 11.73 -7.56 12.51
N ASN A 76 11.24 -8.63 13.09
CA ASN A 76 11.84 -9.96 12.94
C ASN A 76 11.22 -10.78 11.80
N HIS A 77 10.24 -10.23 11.07
CA HIS A 77 9.68 -10.87 9.89
C HIS A 77 10.52 -10.54 8.65
N PRO A 78 11.24 -11.49 8.07
CA PRO A 78 12.08 -11.24 6.91
C PRO A 78 11.31 -10.94 5.64
N SER A 79 10.01 -11.22 5.60
CA SER A 79 9.13 -10.84 4.50
C SER A 79 8.92 -9.32 4.37
N ILE A 80 9.06 -8.56 5.46
CA ILE A 80 8.85 -7.11 5.42
C ILE A 80 10.05 -6.44 4.74
N VAL A 81 9.85 -5.97 3.52
CA VAL A 81 10.88 -5.31 2.72
C VAL A 81 10.72 -3.79 2.69
N MET A 82 9.58 -3.28 3.13
CA MET A 82 9.31 -1.86 3.17
C MET A 82 8.32 -1.51 4.29
N TRP A 83 8.61 -0.43 5.01
CA TRP A 83 7.80 0.07 6.12
C TRP A 83 7.12 1.36 5.72
N GLU A 84 5.79 1.35 5.69
CA GLU A 84 4.97 2.53 5.43
C GLU A 84 4.67 3.22 6.76
N THR A 85 5.48 4.19 7.10
CA THR A 85 5.49 4.81 8.44
C THR A 85 4.65 6.06 8.54
N THR A 86 3.91 6.44 7.50
CA THR A 86 2.90 7.50 7.57
C THR A 86 1.50 6.98 7.28
N LEU A 87 0.51 7.72 7.77
CA LEU A 87 -0.91 7.41 7.56
C LEU A 87 -1.28 7.53 6.08
N ASN A 88 -1.98 6.54 5.55
CA ASN A 88 -2.40 6.54 4.16
C ASN A 88 -3.28 7.75 3.82
N GLU A 89 -2.95 8.49 2.75
CA GLU A 89 -3.73 9.61 2.21
C GLU A 89 -4.14 10.66 3.28
N SER A 90 -3.24 10.97 4.17
CA SER A 90 -3.53 11.85 5.32
C SER A 90 -2.83 13.20 5.25
N TRP A 91 -1.86 13.36 4.35
CA TRP A 91 -1.13 14.60 4.07
C TRP A 91 -0.58 15.31 5.32
N PRO A 92 0.11 14.61 6.23
CA PRO A 92 0.61 15.20 7.45
C PRO A 92 1.69 16.25 7.16
N PRO A 93 1.89 17.25 8.07
CA PRO A 93 2.90 18.27 7.89
C PRO A 93 4.32 17.70 7.97
N ALA A 94 5.28 18.47 7.42
CA ALA A 94 6.67 18.07 7.31
C ALA A 94 7.31 17.74 8.67
N GLU A 95 7.03 18.53 9.69
CA GLU A 95 7.57 18.35 11.03
C GLU A 95 7.15 17.02 11.64
N TRP A 96 5.91 16.58 11.38
CA TRP A 96 5.44 15.27 11.82
C TRP A 96 6.17 14.15 11.07
N LYS A 97 6.36 14.29 9.76
CA LYS A 97 7.11 13.34 8.94
C LYS A 97 8.58 13.23 9.37
N ASP A 98 9.22 14.34 9.70
CA ASP A 98 10.60 14.33 10.23
C ASP A 98 10.68 13.53 11.54
N GLY A 99 9.69 13.68 12.42
CA GLY A 99 9.59 12.91 13.66
C GLY A 99 9.44 11.41 13.41
N VAL A 100 8.58 11.04 12.47
CA VAL A 100 8.34 9.64 12.08
C VAL A 100 9.60 9.00 11.48
N VAL A 101 10.26 9.68 10.55
CA VAL A 101 11.51 9.21 9.94
C VAL A 101 12.57 8.95 11.02
N LYS A 102 12.76 9.89 11.93
CA LYS A 102 13.70 9.73 13.05
C LYS A 102 13.38 8.49 13.88
N ILE A 103 12.12 8.34 14.29
CA ILE A 103 11.66 7.19 15.09
C ILE A 103 11.90 5.88 14.37
N ALA A 104 11.57 5.80 13.08
CA ALA A 104 11.74 4.60 12.30
C ALA A 104 13.21 4.15 12.25
N HIS A 105 14.13 5.06 12.00
CA HIS A 105 15.57 4.77 12.00
C HIS A 105 16.15 4.46 13.40
N GLU A 106 15.58 5.02 14.47
CA GLU A 106 15.93 4.65 15.84
C GLU A 106 15.52 3.22 16.20
N GLU A 107 14.32 2.79 15.78
CA GLU A 107 13.78 1.46 16.10
C GLU A 107 14.33 0.35 15.21
N LEU A 108 14.71 0.68 13.99
CA LEU A 108 15.26 -0.26 13.01
C LEU A 108 16.44 0.40 12.29
N PRO A 109 17.61 0.46 12.91
CA PRO A 109 18.82 1.01 12.30
C PRO A 109 19.36 0.09 11.20
N GLY A 110 20.01 0.68 10.21
CA GLY A 110 20.61 -0.01 9.06
C GLY A 110 19.97 0.40 7.74
N ASP A 111 20.18 -0.41 6.72
CA ASP A 111 19.73 -0.14 5.34
C ASP A 111 18.27 -0.58 5.10
N GLN A 112 17.38 -0.27 6.05
CA GLN A 112 15.97 -0.57 5.92
C GLN A 112 15.28 0.43 5.01
N CYS A 113 14.21 -0.03 4.37
CA CYS A 113 13.47 0.75 3.39
C CYS A 113 12.19 1.32 4.01
N PHE A 114 12.12 2.64 4.10
CA PHE A 114 10.96 3.36 4.64
C PHE A 114 10.27 4.17 3.55
N THR A 115 8.94 4.23 3.62
CA THR A 115 8.10 4.98 2.70
C THR A 115 6.97 5.71 3.41
N SER A 116 6.35 6.61 2.68
CA SER A 116 5.17 7.36 3.12
C SER A 116 3.90 6.73 2.57
N GLY A 117 2.82 6.74 3.34
CA GLY A 117 1.48 6.38 2.88
C GLY A 117 0.85 7.41 1.93
N ASP A 118 1.45 8.59 1.81
CA ASP A 118 1.04 9.60 0.84
C ASP A 118 1.77 9.40 -0.49
N SER A 119 1.11 9.79 -1.56
CA SER A 119 1.76 9.99 -2.85
C SER A 119 2.74 11.17 -2.76
N TYR A 120 3.77 11.12 -3.58
CA TYR A 120 4.84 12.12 -3.64
C TYR A 120 5.92 11.96 -2.58
N GLY A 121 7.14 11.92 -3.07
CA GLY A 121 8.31 11.70 -2.26
C GLY A 121 8.56 12.79 -1.21
N TYR A 122 8.92 12.34 -0.05
CA TYR A 122 9.47 13.19 1.00
C TYR A 122 10.95 12.88 1.22
N LYS A 123 11.75 13.92 1.54
CA LYS A 123 13.23 13.81 1.60
C LYS A 123 13.73 12.69 2.52
N GLY A 124 13.01 12.37 3.58
CA GLY A 124 13.39 11.39 4.59
C GLY A 124 13.03 9.93 4.27
N PHE A 125 12.31 9.66 3.17
CA PHE A 125 11.93 8.31 2.79
C PHE A 125 12.78 7.79 1.63
N ASP A 126 12.97 6.48 1.57
CA ASP A 126 13.85 5.80 0.61
C ASP A 126 13.12 5.50 -0.70
N VAL A 127 11.84 5.17 -0.61
CA VAL A 127 10.96 4.89 -1.73
C VAL A 127 9.84 5.92 -1.80
N CYS A 128 9.48 6.33 -3.00
CA CYS A 128 8.37 7.21 -3.24
C CYS A 128 7.18 6.45 -3.80
N TYR A 129 6.02 6.62 -3.18
CA TYR A 129 4.80 6.14 -3.79
C TYR A 129 4.40 7.02 -4.96
N ASN A 130 4.04 6.38 -6.05
CA ASN A 130 3.45 7.02 -7.21
C ASN A 130 1.96 6.71 -7.24
N ASP A 131 1.14 7.72 -7.47
CA ASP A 131 -0.26 7.52 -7.72
C ASP A 131 -0.50 7.08 -9.16
N TRP A 132 -1.54 6.30 -9.34
CA TRP A 132 -1.89 5.66 -10.58
C TRP A 132 -2.30 6.64 -11.69
N GLU A 133 -3.09 7.67 -11.44
CA GLU A 133 -3.49 8.63 -12.48
C GLU A 133 -2.63 9.89 -12.54
N GLU A 134 -2.35 10.45 -11.39
CA GLU A 134 -1.55 11.68 -11.34
C GLU A 134 -0.07 11.44 -11.62
N GLY A 135 0.40 10.23 -11.38
CA GLY A 135 1.75 9.83 -11.72
C GLY A 135 2.08 9.99 -13.20
N PHE A 136 1.11 9.87 -14.10
CA PHE A 136 1.31 10.20 -15.51
C PHE A 136 1.46 11.69 -15.76
N LYS A 137 0.87 12.52 -14.93
CA LYS A 137 0.93 13.97 -15.02
C LYS A 137 2.10 14.56 -14.24
N ARG A 138 2.58 13.84 -13.23
CA ARG A 138 3.64 14.29 -12.31
C ARG A 138 4.63 13.16 -12.07
N PRO A 139 5.60 12.95 -12.95
CA PRO A 139 6.62 11.93 -12.74
C PRO A 139 7.35 12.18 -11.42
N ASN A 140 7.69 11.11 -10.72
CA ASN A 140 8.51 11.19 -9.52
C ASN A 140 9.92 11.73 -9.87
N ASN A 141 10.12 13.02 -9.66
CA ASN A 141 11.38 13.70 -9.89
C ASN A 141 12.32 13.67 -8.67
N SER A 142 11.98 12.91 -7.63
CA SER A 142 12.79 12.83 -6.40
C SER A 142 14.16 12.16 -6.59
N GLY A 143 14.36 11.50 -7.73
CA GLY A 143 15.57 10.70 -7.98
C GLY A 143 15.57 9.33 -7.28
N LYS A 144 14.57 9.04 -6.44
CA LYS A 144 14.41 7.81 -5.67
C LYS A 144 13.63 6.75 -6.44
N PRO A 145 13.77 5.46 -6.11
CA PRO A 145 12.92 4.43 -6.67
C PRO A 145 11.45 4.69 -6.34
N GLY A 146 10.58 4.32 -7.26
CA GLY A 146 9.14 4.45 -7.12
C GLY A 146 8.46 3.10 -6.88
N PHE A 147 7.35 3.12 -6.18
CA PHE A 147 6.44 1.98 -6.07
C PHE A 147 5.01 2.47 -6.34
N ILE A 148 4.26 1.77 -7.16
CA ILE A 148 2.84 2.08 -7.42
C ILE A 148 2.04 1.39 -6.31
N ARG A 149 1.69 2.15 -5.28
CA ARG A 149 1.07 1.60 -4.07
C ARG A 149 -0.31 1.00 -4.28
N GLU A 150 -1.07 1.58 -5.21
CA GLU A 150 -2.42 1.18 -5.53
C GLU A 150 -2.71 1.52 -6.99
N TYR A 151 -3.30 0.63 -7.73
CA TYR A 151 -3.88 0.87 -9.04
C TYR A 151 -5.03 -0.07 -9.29
N TYR A 152 -5.82 0.22 -10.30
CA TYR A 152 -6.97 -0.58 -10.64
C TYR A 152 -8.17 -0.36 -9.69
N ASP A 153 -8.19 0.78 -9.01
CA ASP A 153 -9.33 1.23 -8.22
C ASP A 153 -10.31 1.98 -9.13
N TYR A 154 -11.20 1.25 -9.78
CA TYR A 154 -12.14 1.81 -10.74
C TYR A 154 -13.51 2.12 -10.14
N GLU A 155 -13.66 2.12 -8.86
CA GLU A 155 -14.95 2.34 -8.21
C GLU A 155 -15.57 3.70 -8.54
N PHE A 156 -14.75 4.71 -8.82
CA PHE A 156 -15.20 6.04 -9.24
C PHE A 156 -15.22 6.25 -10.77
N GLY A 157 -14.67 5.33 -11.52
CA GLY A 157 -14.38 5.49 -12.94
C GLY A 157 -15.56 5.31 -13.89
N GLY A 158 -16.76 5.09 -13.42
CA GLY A 158 -17.98 5.02 -14.22
C GLY A 158 -18.05 3.89 -15.27
N HIS A 159 -17.10 3.82 -16.16
CA HIS A 159 -17.05 2.82 -17.22
C HIS A 159 -16.40 1.51 -16.86
N TYR A 160 -15.65 1.46 -15.78
CA TYR A 160 -14.75 0.36 -15.44
C TYR A 160 -15.10 -0.31 -14.11
N SER A 161 -16.05 0.26 -13.38
CA SER A 161 -16.47 -0.26 -12.10
C SER A 161 -17.38 -1.48 -12.26
N THR A 162 -17.07 -2.56 -11.58
CA THR A 162 -17.91 -3.74 -11.53
C THR A 162 -19.24 -3.48 -10.80
N THR A 163 -19.30 -2.47 -9.94
CA THR A 163 -20.50 -2.09 -9.18
C THR A 163 -21.59 -1.46 -10.02
N ARG A 164 -21.26 -0.89 -11.18
CA ARG A 164 -22.21 -0.27 -12.11
C ARG A 164 -22.66 -1.19 -13.23
N ILE A 165 -22.28 -2.43 -13.19
CA ILE A 165 -22.62 -3.39 -14.23
C ILE A 165 -24.03 -3.86 -14.06
N ARG A 166 -24.82 -3.69 -15.09
CA ARG A 166 -26.15 -4.25 -15.15
C ARG A 166 -26.05 -5.76 -15.30
N ARG A 167 -26.91 -6.47 -14.61
CA ARG A 167 -27.00 -7.95 -14.68
C ARG A 167 -27.10 -8.48 -16.12
N GLY A 168 -27.58 -7.66 -17.07
CA GLY A 168 -27.63 -8.01 -18.48
C GLY A 168 -26.33 -7.88 -19.27
N ASP A 169 -25.29 -7.28 -18.68
CA ASP A 169 -24.02 -7.07 -19.38
C ASP A 169 -23.09 -8.30 -19.32
N GLY A 170 -23.45 -9.28 -18.47
CA GLY A 170 -22.74 -10.54 -18.34
C GLY A 170 -21.26 -10.39 -18.00
N GLU A 171 -20.43 -11.19 -18.63
CA GLU A 171 -18.98 -11.24 -18.37
C GLU A 171 -18.20 -10.08 -19.00
N LYS A 172 -18.81 -9.28 -19.87
CA LYS A 172 -18.11 -8.20 -20.60
C LYS A 172 -17.38 -7.25 -19.67
N ALA A 173 -17.98 -6.94 -18.57
CA ALA A 173 -17.43 -6.02 -17.61
C ALA A 173 -16.24 -6.60 -16.84
N GLN A 174 -16.29 -7.87 -16.48
CA GLN A 174 -15.15 -8.56 -15.86
C GLN A 174 -13.98 -8.67 -16.83
N LEU A 175 -14.24 -8.94 -18.10
CA LEU A 175 -13.22 -8.91 -19.15
C LEU A 175 -12.63 -7.52 -19.31
N GLN A 176 -13.47 -6.48 -19.36
CA GLN A 176 -12.99 -5.09 -19.43
C GLN A 176 -12.13 -4.74 -18.22
N ASN A 177 -12.51 -5.22 -17.04
CA ASN A 177 -11.77 -5.04 -15.81
C ASN A 177 -10.37 -5.69 -15.89
N ALA A 178 -10.29 -6.93 -16.35
CA ALA A 178 -9.02 -7.64 -16.56
C ALA A 178 -8.12 -6.93 -17.59
N TRP A 179 -8.69 -6.44 -18.68
CA TRP A 179 -7.98 -5.63 -19.69
C TRP A 179 -7.40 -4.35 -19.11
N ASN A 180 -8.18 -3.65 -18.29
CA ASN A 180 -7.74 -2.42 -17.66
C ASN A 180 -6.62 -2.66 -16.65
N ALA A 181 -6.68 -3.75 -15.89
CA ALA A 181 -5.60 -4.15 -15.00
C ALA A 181 -4.29 -4.38 -15.77
N GLN A 182 -4.34 -5.18 -16.83
CA GLN A 182 -3.19 -5.44 -17.68
C GLN A 182 -2.65 -4.17 -18.34
N TRP A 183 -3.54 -3.33 -18.87
CA TRP A 183 -3.17 -2.07 -19.49
C TRP A 183 -2.48 -1.13 -18.51
N SER A 184 -3.02 -0.96 -17.31
CA SER A 184 -2.45 -0.12 -16.27
C SER A 184 -1.08 -0.64 -15.83
N HIS A 185 -0.95 -1.95 -15.56
CA HIS A 185 0.31 -2.59 -15.20
C HIS A 185 1.40 -2.35 -16.26
N ASN A 186 1.09 -2.63 -17.53
CA ASN A 186 2.03 -2.44 -18.64
C ASN A 186 2.45 -0.97 -18.79
N ARG A 187 1.50 -0.06 -18.64
CA ARG A 187 1.73 1.38 -18.77
C ARG A 187 2.67 1.89 -17.68
N TYR A 188 2.52 1.45 -16.44
CA TYR A 188 3.43 1.82 -15.35
C TYR A 188 4.86 1.37 -15.61
N ARG A 189 5.06 0.18 -16.12
CA ARG A 189 6.38 -0.33 -16.47
C ARG A 189 7.07 0.45 -17.59
N ILE A 190 6.31 0.99 -18.52
CA ILE A 190 6.83 1.77 -19.64
C ILE A 190 7.17 3.19 -19.20
N TYR A 191 6.27 3.85 -18.46
CA TYR A 191 6.41 5.28 -18.12
C TYR A 191 7.26 5.54 -16.87
N TYR A 192 7.48 4.54 -16.03
CA TYR A 192 8.25 4.68 -14.81
C TYR A 192 9.38 3.65 -14.74
N PRO A 193 10.47 3.84 -15.49
CA PRO A 193 11.58 2.87 -15.52
C PRO A 193 12.27 2.68 -14.18
N LYS A 194 12.06 3.58 -13.21
CA LYS A 194 12.55 3.47 -11.83
C LYS A 194 11.50 2.85 -10.88
N THR A 195 10.38 2.37 -11.39
CA THR A 195 9.39 1.67 -10.59
C THR A 195 9.93 0.28 -10.24
N MET A 196 10.04 0.03 -8.95
CA MET A 196 10.54 -1.25 -8.43
C MET A 196 9.43 -2.28 -8.25
N GLY A 197 8.17 -1.85 -8.23
CA GLY A 197 7.01 -2.72 -8.09
C GLY A 197 5.70 -1.97 -8.11
N ASP A 198 4.63 -2.74 -8.07
CA ASP A 198 3.26 -2.24 -8.08
C ASP A 198 2.32 -3.13 -7.28
N ALA A 199 1.23 -2.57 -6.75
CA ALA A 199 0.20 -3.29 -6.03
C ALA A 199 -1.19 -2.92 -6.55
N VAL A 200 -1.95 -3.96 -6.89
CA VAL A 200 -3.35 -3.84 -7.30
C VAL A 200 -4.22 -3.52 -6.08
N TRP A 201 -5.13 -2.58 -6.20
CA TRP A 201 -6.17 -2.36 -5.22
C TRP A 201 -7.49 -2.93 -5.75
N SER A 202 -8.02 -4.03 -5.18
CA SER A 202 -7.45 -4.78 -4.09
C SER A 202 -7.67 -6.29 -4.32
N MET A 203 -7.22 -7.13 -3.36
CA MET A 203 -7.33 -8.58 -3.47
C MET A 203 -8.77 -9.08 -3.54
N TYR A 204 -9.68 -8.47 -2.77
CA TYR A 204 -11.10 -8.82 -2.72
C TYR A 204 -11.97 -7.61 -3.02
N ASP A 205 -13.08 -7.86 -3.69
CA ASP A 205 -14.14 -6.87 -3.79
C ASP A 205 -14.69 -6.55 -2.41
N TYR A 206 -15.00 -5.29 -2.18
CA TYR A 206 -15.58 -4.82 -0.93
C TYR A 206 -16.64 -3.76 -1.18
N ASN A 207 -17.61 -3.71 -0.30
CA ASN A 207 -18.66 -2.69 -0.36
C ASN A 207 -18.23 -1.43 0.41
N ARG A 208 -18.05 -0.34 -0.28
CA ARG A 208 -17.72 0.96 0.34
C ARG A 208 -18.91 1.67 0.96
N GLY A 209 -20.12 1.24 0.64
CA GLY A 209 -21.33 1.88 1.13
C GLY A 209 -21.54 3.32 0.66
N CYS A 210 -20.81 3.74 -0.38
CA CYS A 210 -20.98 5.03 -1.03
C CYS A 210 -21.04 4.85 -2.55
N CYS A 211 -21.62 5.79 -3.23
CA CYS A 211 -21.48 5.94 -4.68
C CYS A 211 -22.28 4.95 -5.54
N ASP A 212 -23.50 4.66 -5.10
CA ASP A 212 -24.50 3.95 -5.94
C ASP A 212 -25.01 4.83 -7.08
#